data_9067a38eca149602462294b7acc74d83
#
_entry.id   9067a38eca149602462294b7acc74d83
#
_cell.length_a   1.000
_cell.length_b   1.000
_cell.length_c   1.000
_cell.angle_alpha   90.00
_cell.angle_beta   90.00
_cell.angle_gamma   90.00
#
_symmetry.space_group_name_H-M   'P 1'
#
loop_
_entity.id
_entity.type
_entity.pdbx_description
1 polymer ?
#
loop_
_entity_poly.entity_id
_entity_poly.type
_entity_poly.pdbx_seq_one_letter_code
_entity_poly.pdbx_strand_id
1 'polypeptide(L)' 'MGVDQPRLEKIRQSLAADDCRLEVAVHSGRAAVSIAAGPSACEDCLVSKDLMRSMLAPALGVPPDLIELAYPAEVEQ' A
#
# COMPACT_ATOMS: atom_id res chain seq x y z
N MET A 1 1.44 -14.21 -12.01
CA MET A 1 0.55 -14.45 -11.35
C MET A 1 0.63 -14.52 -9.89
N GLY A 2 0.02 -13.74 -9.21
CA GLY A 2 0.02 -13.64 -7.80
C GLY A 2 0.99 -12.59 -7.33
N VAL A 3 1.21 -12.61 -6.03
CA VAL A 3 1.95 -11.56 -5.35
C VAL A 3 3.45 -11.76 -5.49
N ASP A 4 4.16 -10.69 -5.82
CA ASP A 4 5.61 -10.68 -5.86
C ASP A 4 6.10 -10.35 -4.46
N GLN A 5 6.39 -11.37 -3.67
CA GLN A 5 6.73 -11.21 -2.27
C GLN A 5 7.96 -10.31 -2.04
N PRO A 6 9.07 -10.52 -2.75
CA PRO A 6 10.24 -9.66 -2.53
C PRO A 6 9.95 -8.19 -2.81
N ARG A 7 9.17 -7.90 -3.84
CA ARG A 7 8.83 -6.53 -4.19
C ARG A 7 7.92 -5.91 -3.15
N LEU A 8 6.93 -6.69 -2.71
CA LEU A 8 5.99 -6.23 -1.69
C LEU A 8 6.71 -5.99 -0.36
N GLU A 9 7.67 -6.85 -0.01
CA GLU A 9 8.43 -6.69 1.21
C GLU A 9 9.25 -5.41 1.20
N LYS A 10 9.79 -5.04 0.06
CA LYS A 10 10.54 -3.79 -0.03
C LYS A 10 9.66 -2.59 0.26
N ILE A 11 8.45 -2.62 -0.29
CA ILE A 11 7.50 -1.54 -0.04
C ILE A 11 7.12 -1.50 1.43
N ARG A 12 6.86 -2.68 2.01
CA ARG A 12 6.49 -2.77 3.42
C ARG A 12 7.61 -2.25 4.31
N GLN A 13 8.86 -2.61 4.02
CA GLN A 13 9.99 -2.15 4.81
C GLN A 13 10.19 -0.65 4.71
N SER A 14 9.97 -0.11 3.53
CA SER A 14 10.07 1.32 3.33
C SER A 14 9.04 2.07 4.16
N LEU A 15 7.82 1.55 4.20
CA LEU A 15 6.76 2.15 5.01
C LEU A 15 7.03 1.98 6.50
N ALA A 16 7.59 0.85 6.89
CA ALA A 16 7.91 0.61 8.29
C ALA A 16 8.94 1.59 8.80
N ALA A 17 9.88 1.99 7.95
CA ALA A 17 10.87 2.99 8.32
C ALA A 17 10.23 4.33 8.65
N ASP A 18 9.05 4.61 8.10
CA ASP A 18 8.30 5.83 8.36
C ASP A 18 7.19 5.61 9.38
N ASP A 19 7.25 4.51 10.11
CA ASP A 19 6.26 4.16 11.13
C ASP A 19 4.87 3.96 10.50
N CYS A 20 4.83 3.40 9.31
CA CYS A 20 3.59 3.08 8.64
C CYS A 20 3.47 1.57 8.48
N ARG A 21 2.23 1.10 8.45
CA ARG A 21 1.95 -0.32 8.31
C ARG A 21 1.14 -0.58 7.06
N LEU A 22 1.57 -1.56 6.29
CA LEU A 22 0.90 -1.92 5.05
C LEU A 22 0.10 -3.20 5.25
N GLU A 23 -1.18 -3.15 4.89
CA GLU A 23 -2.04 -4.33 4.93
C GLU A 23 -2.66 -4.53 3.58
N VAL A 24 -2.61 -5.76 3.10
CA VAL A 24 -3.07 -6.09 1.77
C VAL A 24 -4.01 -7.29 1.83
N ALA A 25 -5.13 -7.18 1.13
CA ALA A 25 -6.04 -8.30 0.93
C ALA A 25 -6.33 -8.42 -0.57
N VAL A 26 -6.09 -9.58 -1.14
CA VAL A 26 -6.30 -9.79 -2.57
C VAL A 26 -7.44 -10.80 -2.76
N HIS A 27 -8.44 -10.40 -3.55
CA HIS A 27 -9.60 -11.23 -3.84
C HIS A 27 -9.98 -11.11 -5.30
N SER A 28 -10.13 -12.24 -5.97
CA SER A 28 -10.71 -12.25 -7.32
C SER A 28 -10.10 -11.23 -8.27
N GLY A 29 -8.80 -11.10 -8.25
CA GLY A 29 -8.11 -10.20 -9.14
C GLY A 29 -8.12 -8.74 -8.70
N ARG A 30 -8.63 -8.46 -7.51
CA ARG A 30 -8.65 -7.11 -6.94
C ARG A 30 -7.83 -7.09 -5.67
N ALA A 31 -7.32 -5.94 -5.33
CA ALA A 31 -6.53 -5.79 -4.12
C ALA A 31 -7.05 -4.64 -3.29
N ALA A 32 -7.23 -4.88 -2.01
CA ALA A 32 -7.57 -3.83 -1.05
C ALA A 32 -6.32 -3.59 -0.20
N VAL A 33 -5.82 -2.37 -0.23
CA VAL A 33 -4.59 -2.02 0.46
C VAL A 33 -4.92 -0.90 1.43
N SER A 34 -4.52 -1.07 2.67
CA SER A 34 -4.67 0.01 3.63
C SER A 34 -3.34 0.29 4.30
N ILE A 35 -3.08 1.55 4.55
CA ILE A 35 -1.86 1.99 5.19
C ILE A 35 -2.26 2.68 6.49
N ALA A 36 -1.73 2.17 7.59
CA ALA A 36 -1.96 2.75 8.91
C ALA A 36 -0.72 3.49 9.33
N ALA A 37 -0.89 4.61 9.99
CA ALA A 37 0.21 5.42 10.47
C ALA A 37 0.32 5.30 11.97
N GLY A 38 1.54 5.10 12.46
CA GLY A 38 1.81 5.11 13.88
C GLY A 38 2.03 6.53 14.41
N PRO A 39 2.36 6.66 15.69
CA PRO A 39 2.50 8.00 16.29
C PRO A 39 3.62 8.83 15.71
N SER A 40 4.62 8.19 15.13
CA SER A 40 5.76 8.92 14.56
C SER A 40 5.65 9.06 13.06
N ALA A 41 4.57 8.60 12.46
CA ALA A 41 4.45 8.61 11.00
C ALA A 41 4.20 10.01 10.48
N CYS A 42 4.71 10.26 9.27
CA CYS A 42 4.47 11.50 8.59
C CYS A 42 3.49 11.23 7.44
N GLU A 43 2.25 11.64 7.61
CA GLU A 43 1.24 11.39 6.59
C GLU A 43 1.56 12.12 5.29
N ASP A 44 2.17 13.29 5.42
CA ASP A 44 2.53 14.06 4.24
C ASP A 44 3.71 13.45 3.49
N CYS A 45 4.40 12.51 4.10
CA CYS A 45 5.55 11.88 3.46
C CYS A 45 5.15 10.74 2.55
N LEU A 46 3.90 10.33 2.57
CA LEU A 46 3.44 9.26 1.71
C LEU A 46 3.32 9.77 0.28
N VAL A 47 3.68 8.90 -0.66
CA VAL A 47 3.54 9.27 -2.06
C VAL A 47 2.06 9.36 -2.42
N SER A 48 1.75 9.97 -3.55
CA SER A 48 0.37 10.07 -3.99
C SER A 48 -0.21 8.68 -4.22
N LYS A 49 -1.53 8.58 -4.13
CA LYS A 49 -2.19 7.29 -4.31
C LYS A 49 -1.92 6.71 -5.70
N ASP A 50 -1.89 7.55 -6.71
CA ASP A 50 -1.62 7.08 -8.07
C ASP A 50 -0.24 6.45 -8.16
N LEU A 51 0.75 7.08 -7.56
CA LEU A 51 2.10 6.53 -7.57
C LEU A 51 2.17 5.25 -6.76
N MET A 52 1.50 5.23 -5.62
CA MET A 52 1.48 4.03 -4.79
C MET A 52 0.84 2.86 -5.53
N ARG A 53 -0.26 3.11 -6.25
CA ARG A 53 -0.89 2.06 -7.05
C ARG A 53 0.07 1.55 -8.13
N SER A 54 0.80 2.46 -8.75
CA SER A 54 1.77 2.07 -9.78
C SER A 54 2.88 1.20 -9.20
N MET A 55 3.27 1.47 -7.96
CA MET A 55 4.29 0.67 -7.29
C MET A 55 3.74 -0.68 -6.85
N LEU A 56 2.49 -0.70 -6.41
CA LEU A 56 1.89 -1.92 -5.89
C LEU A 56 1.40 -2.87 -6.98
N ALA A 57 1.05 -2.33 -8.14
CA ALA A 57 0.50 -3.16 -9.21
C ALA A 57 1.40 -4.34 -9.55
N PRO A 58 2.71 -4.12 -9.85
CA PRO A 58 3.57 -5.26 -10.14
C PRO A 58 3.82 -6.14 -8.91
N ALA A 59 3.78 -5.56 -7.72
CA ALA A 59 4.01 -6.33 -6.51
C ALA A 59 2.83 -7.24 -6.19
N LEU A 60 1.63 -6.82 -6.54
CA LEU A 60 0.43 -7.57 -6.23
C LEU A 60 -0.08 -8.40 -7.41
N GLY A 61 0.43 -8.15 -8.59
CA GLY A 61 0.01 -8.87 -9.78
C GLY A 61 -1.38 -8.50 -10.25
N VAL A 62 -1.86 -7.30 -9.93
CA VAL A 62 -3.15 -6.82 -10.39
C VAL A 62 -2.98 -5.44 -11.02
N PRO A 63 -3.86 -5.06 -11.94
CA PRO A 63 -3.77 -3.71 -12.53
C PRO A 63 -4.03 -2.64 -11.48
N PRO A 64 -3.44 -1.46 -11.64
CA PRO A 64 -3.65 -0.39 -10.66
C PRO A 64 -5.11 0.02 -10.51
N ASP A 65 -5.91 -0.14 -11.55
CA ASP A 65 -7.34 0.19 -11.49
C ASP A 65 -8.09 -0.68 -10.51
N LEU A 66 -7.58 -1.86 -10.21
CA LEU A 66 -8.23 -2.79 -9.31
C LEU A 66 -7.64 -2.77 -7.91
N ILE A 67 -6.78 -1.82 -7.63
CA ILE A 67 -6.21 -1.63 -6.31
C ILE A 67 -6.99 -0.55 -5.59
N GLU A 68 -7.64 -0.91 -4.49
CA GLU A 68 -8.30 0.05 -3.63
C GLU A 68 -7.32 0.43 -2.53
N LEU A 69 -7.07 1.70 -2.40
CA LEU A 69 -6.02 2.18 -1.51
C LEU A 69 -6.62 3.15 -0.51
N ALA A 70 -6.38 2.87 0.77
CA ALA A 70 -6.83 3.73 1.86
C ALA A 70 -5.62 4.26 2.61
N TYR A 71 -5.54 5.55 2.76
CA TYR A 71 -4.47 6.21 3.49
C TYR A 71 -4.94 6.59 4.88
N PRO A 72 -4.00 6.80 5.82
CA PRO A 72 -4.38 7.07 7.21
C PRO A 72 -5.29 8.28 7.36
N ALA A 73 -5.05 9.32 6.59
CA ALA A 73 -5.85 10.53 6.70
C ALA A 73 -7.30 10.31 6.32
N GLU A 74 -7.55 9.33 5.45
CA GLU A 74 -8.92 9.03 5.03
C GLU A 74 -9.63 8.17 6.04
N VAL A 75 -8.87 7.33 6.73
CA VAL A 75 -9.43 6.37 7.67
C VAL A 75 -9.88 7.04 8.95
N GLU A 76 -9.26 8.14 9.26
CA GLU A 76 -9.53 8.83 10.51
C GLU A 76 -10.84 9.55 10.58
N GLN A 77 -11.65 9.51 9.61
CA GLN A 77 -12.93 10.25 9.61
C GLN A 77 -13.88 9.80 10.67
#